data_902e4857f14b36d8c64d8b5d1d85c2ee
#
_entry.id   902e4857f14b36d8c64d8b5d1d85c2ee
#
_cell.length_a   1.000
_cell.length_b   1.000
_cell.length_c   1.000
_cell.angle_alpha   90.00
_cell.angle_beta   90.00
_cell.angle_gamma   90.00
#
_symmetry.space_group_name_H-M   'P 1'
#
loop_
_entity.id
_entity.type
_entity.pdbx_description
1 polymer ?
#
loop_
_entity_poly.entity_id
_entity_poly.type
_entity_poly.pdbx_seq_one_letter_code
_entity_poly.pdbx_strand_id
1 'polypeptide(L)'
;MNIKNTTEELLTVKEAAELLKVTEVTIKRYIAKELIPSIKIGGARRIVKGDIWDDFVQKMRSVKKYETVEERTDFFVAEPQTEYIVSRELAKEEKKAKLGFNGLTPTEWALLSKNVIVEDDLINPVWSDLSSPRNKYQLEHGAVYPIKLCERFIKMYSAEGDTVFDPFLGIGTTMIAAQQLNRHCVGTELNPKFAKIAQTWLDDVQGIFSNNMHYKIVNDDCRNLLQHVRKDKVQLTITSPPYADFIQKSLKDRATVHKTSIIQHENNSSVKQYSQEENDFGNLPYPEFLEQIKLILKDNYIVTKAGGYSCWVVKDYRDTKNKIPYVPFHSDLARAGEEVGWRYHDLIIWDQTGQRRLVLLGYPSVLYTNQNCSFIVVFRKVK
;
A
#
# COMPACT_ATOMS: atom_id res chain seq x y z
N MET A 1 36.08 -27.35 38.47
CA MET A 1 35.81 -26.76 37.13
C MET A 1 35.69 -25.27 37.30
N ASN A 2 36.64 -24.51 36.78
CA ASN A 2 36.72 -23.07 36.93
C ASN A 2 35.65 -22.38 36.07
N ILE A 3 34.69 -21.73 36.73
CA ILE A 3 33.82 -20.79 36.10
C ILE A 3 34.62 -19.50 35.88
N LYS A 4 35.10 -19.26 34.67
CA LYS A 4 35.62 -17.96 34.26
C LYS A 4 34.49 -16.92 34.36
N ASN A 5 34.61 -15.97 35.27
CA ASN A 5 33.85 -14.76 35.33
C ASN A 5 34.07 -13.94 34.03
N THR A 6 33.30 -14.13 33.03
CA THR A 6 33.12 -13.14 32.00
C THR A 6 32.00 -12.21 32.45
N THR A 7 32.35 -11.01 32.92
CA THR A 7 31.40 -9.91 33.12
C THR A 7 30.88 -9.50 31.72
N GLU A 8 29.84 -10.18 31.27
CA GLU A 8 29.12 -9.76 30.04
C GLU A 8 28.53 -8.37 30.29
N GLU A 9 28.95 -7.41 29.51
CA GLU A 9 28.45 -6.04 29.59
C GLU A 9 27.03 -6.00 29.04
N LEU A 10 26.10 -5.45 29.80
CA LEU A 10 24.67 -5.40 29.47
C LEU A 10 24.25 -4.00 29.06
N LEU A 11 23.60 -3.89 27.91
CA LEU A 11 23.01 -2.63 27.43
C LEU A 11 21.50 -2.60 27.67
N THR A 12 20.97 -1.43 27.96
CA THR A 12 19.55 -1.17 27.84
C THR A 12 19.15 -1.09 26.37
N VAL A 13 17.85 -1.22 26.10
CA VAL A 13 17.30 -1.03 24.74
C VAL A 13 17.62 0.38 24.22
N LYS A 14 17.61 1.39 25.09
CA LYS A 14 17.93 2.78 24.76
C LYS A 14 19.41 2.96 24.39
N GLU A 15 20.32 2.45 25.18
CA GLU A 15 21.77 2.52 24.91
C GLU A 15 22.13 1.80 23.59
N ALA A 16 21.52 0.65 23.33
CA ALA A 16 21.71 -0.06 22.08
C ALA A 16 21.16 0.73 20.88
N ALA A 17 20.01 1.40 21.04
CA ALA A 17 19.43 2.26 20.03
C ALA A 17 20.34 3.47 19.70
N GLU A 18 20.88 4.13 20.71
CA GLU A 18 21.83 5.23 20.56
C GLU A 18 23.11 4.77 19.87
N LEU A 19 23.67 3.61 20.27
CA LEU A 19 24.92 3.06 19.75
C LEU A 19 24.81 2.67 18.26
N LEU A 20 23.66 2.14 17.86
CA LEU A 20 23.37 1.76 16.46
C LEU A 20 22.76 2.91 15.63
N LYS A 21 22.46 4.04 16.26
CA LYS A 21 21.76 5.19 15.65
C LYS A 21 20.43 4.78 15.00
N VAL A 22 19.63 4.01 15.72
CA VAL A 22 18.28 3.57 15.34
C VAL A 22 17.29 3.86 16.48
N THR A 23 15.98 3.61 16.27
CA THR A 23 14.98 3.79 17.33
C THR A 23 14.94 2.60 18.29
N GLU A 24 14.45 2.82 19.52
CA GLU A 24 14.22 1.72 20.48
C GLU A 24 13.27 0.64 19.93
N VAL A 25 12.30 1.04 19.09
CA VAL A 25 11.36 0.14 18.44
C VAL A 25 12.10 -0.81 17.49
N THR A 26 13.10 -0.30 16.77
CA THR A 26 13.96 -1.11 15.90
C THR A 26 14.75 -2.13 16.68
N ILE A 27 15.31 -1.74 17.84
CA ILE A 27 16.02 -2.69 18.73
C ILE A 27 15.07 -3.76 19.26
N LYS A 28 13.87 -3.39 19.71
CA LYS A 28 12.87 -4.37 20.16
C LYS A 28 12.50 -5.37 19.07
N ARG A 29 12.44 -4.92 17.80
CA ARG A 29 12.22 -5.78 16.63
C ARG A 29 13.38 -6.72 16.37
N TYR A 30 14.64 -6.26 16.49
CA TYR A 30 15.82 -7.11 16.35
C TYR A 30 15.88 -8.17 17.45
N ILE A 31 15.48 -7.82 18.68
CA ILE A 31 15.34 -8.78 19.78
C ILE A 31 14.25 -9.82 19.47
N ALA A 32 13.08 -9.37 18.97
CA ALA A 32 11.97 -10.27 18.66
C ALA A 32 12.29 -11.23 17.48
N LYS A 33 13.16 -10.81 16.58
CA LYS A 33 13.66 -11.64 15.46
C LYS A 33 14.94 -12.43 15.83
N GLU A 34 15.33 -12.44 17.11
CA GLU A 34 16.53 -13.12 17.63
C GLU A 34 17.85 -12.73 16.94
N LEU A 35 17.88 -11.56 16.29
CA LEU A 35 19.07 -11.04 15.61
C LEU A 35 20.11 -10.49 16.58
N ILE A 36 19.70 -10.09 17.78
CA ILE A 36 20.58 -9.65 18.86
C ILE A 36 20.23 -10.37 20.16
N PRO A 37 21.24 -10.82 20.93
CA PRO A 37 21.02 -11.57 22.15
C PRO A 37 20.47 -10.66 23.25
N SER A 38 19.45 -11.12 23.98
CA SER A 38 18.86 -10.36 25.06
C SER A 38 18.37 -11.25 26.19
N ILE A 39 18.46 -10.75 27.42
CA ILE A 39 17.95 -11.39 28.65
C ILE A 39 16.93 -10.44 29.33
N LYS A 40 16.07 -11.00 30.17
CA LYS A 40 15.08 -10.25 30.95
C LYS A 40 15.54 -10.19 32.42
N ILE A 41 15.79 -8.97 32.92
CA ILE A 41 16.21 -8.75 34.29
C ILE A 41 15.22 -7.75 34.93
N GLY A 42 14.59 -8.13 36.04
CA GLY A 42 13.70 -7.26 36.79
C GLY A 42 12.53 -6.68 35.95
N GLY A 43 12.02 -7.47 35.00
CA GLY A 43 10.94 -7.02 34.09
C GLY A 43 11.41 -6.25 32.87
N ALA A 44 12.63 -5.78 32.81
CA ALA A 44 13.20 -5.04 31.66
C ALA A 44 14.12 -5.93 30.81
N ARG A 45 14.12 -5.72 29.49
CA ARG A 45 15.06 -6.39 28.58
C ARG A 45 16.43 -5.72 28.60
N ARG A 46 17.49 -6.55 28.58
CA ARG A 46 18.89 -6.13 28.45
C ARG A 46 19.50 -6.88 27.29
N ILE A 47 20.32 -6.20 26.52
CA ILE A 47 21.07 -6.78 25.41
C ILE A 47 22.43 -7.24 25.96
N VAL A 48 22.80 -8.45 25.62
CA VAL A 48 24.07 -9.06 26.06
C VAL A 48 25.13 -8.70 25.03
N LYS A 49 26.16 -7.96 25.44
CA LYS A 49 27.34 -7.73 24.61
C LYS A 49 28.21 -9.00 24.61
N GLY A 50 28.63 -9.44 23.46
CA GLY A 50 29.45 -10.60 23.20
C GLY A 50 29.62 -10.80 21.71
N ASP A 51 30.20 -11.90 21.29
CA ASP A 51 30.57 -12.16 19.91
C ASP A 51 29.41 -11.95 18.92
N ILE A 52 28.19 -12.37 19.26
CA ILE A 52 26.97 -12.20 18.41
C ILE A 52 26.60 -10.72 18.28
N TRP A 53 26.68 -9.96 19.39
CA TRP A 53 26.42 -8.51 19.34
C TRP A 53 27.47 -7.78 18.51
N ASP A 54 28.75 -8.12 18.74
CA ASP A 54 29.87 -7.46 18.05
C ASP A 54 29.82 -7.75 16.54
N ASP A 55 29.52 -8.99 16.14
CA ASP A 55 29.31 -9.38 14.76
C ASP A 55 28.13 -8.60 14.13
N PHE A 56 27.03 -8.51 14.85
CA PHE A 56 25.86 -7.72 14.42
C PHE A 56 26.21 -6.22 14.25
N VAL A 57 26.90 -5.62 15.22
CA VAL A 57 27.34 -4.22 15.14
C VAL A 57 28.30 -4.01 13.97
N GLN A 58 29.20 -4.94 13.74
CA GLN A 58 30.15 -4.86 12.64
C GLN A 58 29.43 -4.95 11.29
N LYS A 59 28.46 -5.85 11.14
CA LYS A 59 27.59 -5.94 9.97
C LYS A 59 26.79 -4.65 9.76
N MET A 60 26.21 -4.08 10.80
CA MET A 60 25.48 -2.81 10.73
C MET A 60 26.38 -1.62 10.36
N ARG A 61 27.63 -1.60 10.78
CA ARG A 61 28.61 -0.55 10.42
C ARG A 61 29.13 -0.71 9.00
N SER A 62 29.32 -1.93 8.54
CA SER A 62 29.70 -2.19 7.13
C SER A 62 28.63 -1.72 6.15
N VAL A 63 27.35 -1.90 6.48
CA VAL A 63 26.22 -1.37 5.68
C VAL A 63 26.25 0.15 5.55
N LYS A 64 26.73 0.88 6.58
CA LYS A 64 26.85 2.36 6.51
C LYS A 64 28.06 2.85 5.71
N LYS A 65 28.98 1.99 5.35
CA LYS A 65 30.22 2.37 4.64
C LYS A 65 30.08 2.30 3.13
N TYR A 66 29.00 1.78 2.62
CA TYR A 66 28.75 1.60 1.19
C TYR A 66 27.69 2.56 0.69
N GLU A 67 28.12 3.78 0.31
CA GLU A 67 27.33 4.78 -0.43
C GLU A 67 27.44 4.62 -1.95
N THR A 68 27.68 3.43 -2.46
CA THR A 68 27.59 3.16 -3.89
C THR A 68 26.62 2.02 -4.15
N VAL A 69 25.74 2.22 -5.12
CA VAL A 69 24.57 1.40 -5.46
C VAL A 69 24.91 -0.06 -5.81
N GLU A 70 26.17 -0.42 -5.98
CA GLU A 70 26.62 -1.73 -6.47
C GLU A 70 26.72 -2.84 -5.42
N GLU A 71 26.66 -2.53 -4.11
CA GLU A 71 26.90 -3.54 -3.05
C GLU A 71 25.71 -3.80 -2.12
N ARG A 72 24.50 -3.31 -2.47
CA ARG A 72 23.29 -3.50 -1.66
C ARG A 72 22.58 -4.84 -1.84
N THR A 73 23.02 -5.69 -2.75
CA THR A 73 22.32 -6.93 -3.11
C THR A 73 22.53 -8.08 -2.13
N ASP A 74 23.56 -8.05 -1.29
CA ASP A 74 23.92 -9.20 -0.47
C ASP A 74 23.34 -9.22 0.96
N PHE A 75 22.58 -8.20 1.37
CA PHE A 75 22.15 -8.05 2.76
C PHE A 75 20.70 -8.46 3.07
N PHE A 76 19.94 -8.91 2.08
CA PHE A 76 18.52 -9.27 2.25
C PHE A 76 18.22 -10.76 2.09
N VAL A 77 19.19 -11.65 2.27
CA VAL A 77 18.95 -13.08 2.14
C VAL A 77 19.17 -13.80 3.46
N ALA A 78 18.13 -13.87 4.27
CA ALA A 78 18.01 -14.85 5.33
C ALA A 78 16.53 -15.28 5.47
N GLU A 79 15.99 -15.85 4.42
CA GLU A 79 14.93 -16.85 4.47
C GLU A 79 15.33 -18.03 3.58
N PRO A 80 14.83 -19.29 3.84
CA PRO A 80 15.30 -20.45 3.11
C PRO A 80 15.05 -20.26 1.62
N GLN A 81 16.11 -20.27 0.92
CA GLN A 81 16.31 -19.96 -0.47
C GLN A 81 15.39 -20.73 -1.39
N THR A 82 14.49 -20.04 -2.07
CA THR A 82 14.47 -20.18 -3.52
C THR A 82 15.48 -19.17 -4.05
N GLU A 83 16.62 -19.64 -4.45
CA GLU A 83 17.65 -18.85 -5.12
C GLU A 83 17.06 -18.21 -6.37
N TYR A 84 16.60 -16.98 -6.26
CA TYR A 84 16.63 -16.10 -7.43
C TYR A 84 18.10 -15.73 -7.61
N ILE A 85 18.82 -16.58 -8.33
CA ILE A 85 20.16 -16.27 -8.82
C ILE A 85 19.98 -15.10 -9.79
N VAL A 86 20.08 -13.89 -9.25
CA VAL A 86 20.47 -12.75 -10.06
C VAL A 86 21.97 -12.94 -10.27
N SER A 87 22.31 -13.72 -11.28
CA SER A 87 23.69 -14.05 -11.57
C SER A 87 24.45 -12.74 -11.90
N ARG A 88 25.75 -12.69 -11.56
CA ARG A 88 26.69 -11.64 -11.99
C ARG A 88 26.68 -11.38 -13.50
N GLU A 89 26.10 -12.26 -14.29
CA GLU A 89 25.89 -12.12 -15.73
C GLU A 89 24.79 -11.12 -16.07
N LEU A 90 23.70 -11.02 -15.26
CA LEU A 90 22.68 -9.98 -15.43
C LEU A 90 23.25 -8.58 -15.23
N ALA A 91 24.12 -8.38 -14.24
CA ALA A 91 24.78 -7.08 -14.00
C ALA A 91 25.72 -6.64 -15.15
N LYS A 92 26.30 -7.60 -15.90
CA LYS A 92 27.06 -7.29 -17.11
C LYS A 92 26.18 -7.02 -18.32
N GLU A 93 24.99 -7.60 -18.38
CA GLU A 93 24.00 -7.34 -19.44
C GLU A 93 23.24 -6.03 -19.21
N GLU A 94 23.11 -5.54 -17.98
CA GLU A 94 22.44 -4.27 -17.66
C GLU A 94 23.03 -3.07 -18.44
N LYS A 95 24.30 -3.06 -18.75
CA LYS A 95 24.93 -2.00 -19.59
C LYS A 95 24.43 -1.97 -21.04
N LYS A 96 23.69 -3.00 -21.48
CA LYS A 96 23.08 -3.11 -22.81
C LYS A 96 21.59 -3.44 -22.76
N ALA A 97 20.99 -3.58 -21.58
CA ALA A 97 19.59 -3.93 -21.46
C ALA A 97 18.70 -2.81 -22.00
N LYS A 98 17.82 -3.18 -22.93
CA LYS A 98 16.81 -2.26 -23.44
C LYS A 98 15.82 -1.96 -22.30
N LEU A 99 15.76 -0.70 -21.88
CA LEU A 99 14.78 -0.26 -20.89
C LEU A 99 13.35 -0.51 -21.37
N GLY A 100 12.46 -0.85 -20.46
CA GLY A 100 11.03 -0.90 -20.72
C GLY A 100 10.47 0.47 -21.11
N PHE A 101 9.23 0.53 -21.62
CA PHE A 101 8.56 1.79 -21.93
C PHE A 101 8.43 2.72 -20.72
N ASN A 102 8.49 2.17 -19.52
CA ASN A 102 8.42 2.83 -18.22
C ASN A 102 9.78 3.29 -17.68
N GLY A 103 10.87 3.05 -18.43
CA GLY A 103 12.23 3.45 -18.05
C GLY A 103 12.89 2.54 -17.00
N LEU A 104 12.24 1.45 -16.58
CA LEU A 104 12.79 0.54 -15.58
C LEU A 104 13.84 -0.41 -16.19
N THR A 105 14.88 -0.67 -15.42
CA THR A 105 15.82 -1.77 -15.66
C THR A 105 15.16 -3.12 -15.37
N PRO A 106 15.67 -4.24 -15.91
CA PRO A 106 15.18 -5.58 -15.58
C PRO A 106 15.20 -5.89 -14.08
N THR A 107 16.20 -5.43 -13.36
CA THR A 107 16.31 -5.63 -11.90
C THR A 107 15.23 -4.86 -11.14
N GLU A 108 15.01 -3.58 -11.48
CA GLU A 108 13.95 -2.78 -10.87
C GLU A 108 12.57 -3.38 -11.17
N TRP A 109 12.35 -3.84 -12.40
CA TRP A 109 11.13 -4.53 -12.77
C TRP A 109 10.92 -5.80 -11.93
N ALA A 110 11.93 -6.65 -11.78
CA ALA A 110 11.86 -7.88 -11.00
C ALA A 110 11.48 -7.62 -9.54
N LEU A 111 12.05 -6.56 -8.94
CA LEU A 111 11.73 -6.16 -7.56
C LEU A 111 10.29 -5.64 -7.42
N LEU A 112 9.80 -4.93 -8.42
CA LEU A 112 8.44 -4.36 -8.40
C LEU A 112 7.36 -5.37 -8.82
N SER A 113 7.70 -6.42 -9.59
CA SER A 113 6.73 -7.31 -10.21
C SER A 113 6.27 -8.49 -9.33
N LYS A 114 6.56 -8.49 -8.04
CA LYS A 114 6.00 -9.48 -7.09
C LYS A 114 4.48 -9.39 -7.06
N ASN A 115 3.82 -10.53 -7.16
CA ASN A 115 2.35 -10.60 -7.11
C ASN A 115 1.78 -10.65 -5.68
N VAL A 116 2.62 -10.81 -4.66
CA VAL A 116 2.26 -10.60 -3.25
C VAL A 116 3.12 -9.47 -2.72
N ILE A 117 2.45 -8.39 -2.29
CA ILE A 117 3.08 -7.23 -1.67
C ILE A 117 2.91 -7.40 -0.17
N VAL A 118 4.01 -7.52 0.54
CA VAL A 118 4.05 -7.51 2.00
C VAL A 118 4.37 -6.11 2.52
N GLU A 119 4.19 -5.90 3.81
CA GLU A 119 4.44 -4.60 4.45
C GLU A 119 5.86 -4.08 4.14
N ASP A 120 6.86 -4.95 4.21
CA ASP A 120 8.26 -4.61 3.95
C ASP A 120 8.51 -4.11 2.50
N ASP A 121 7.73 -4.56 1.52
CA ASP A 121 7.83 -4.07 0.14
C ASP A 121 7.35 -2.61 -0.02
N LEU A 122 6.55 -2.12 0.90
CA LEU A 122 6.02 -0.75 0.92
C LEU A 122 6.85 0.16 1.83
N ILE A 123 7.73 -0.41 2.64
CA ILE A 123 8.64 0.33 3.51
C ILE A 123 9.84 0.77 2.66
N ASN A 124 9.95 2.05 2.42
CA ASN A 124 11.23 2.66 2.10
C ASN A 124 12.03 2.78 3.41
N PRO A 125 13.37 2.60 3.44
CA PRO A 125 14.19 2.89 4.63
C PRO A 125 13.99 4.28 5.22
N VAL A 126 13.48 5.23 4.44
CA VAL A 126 13.02 6.57 4.87
C VAL A 126 11.57 6.53 5.39
N TRP A 127 10.84 5.44 5.15
CA TRP A 127 9.45 5.22 5.50
C TRP A 127 9.33 4.06 6.50
N SER A 128 10.15 4.03 7.52
CA SER A 128 10.01 3.08 8.62
C SER A 128 8.66 3.18 9.35
N ASP A 129 7.68 3.82 8.72
CA ASP A 129 6.46 4.22 9.35
C ASP A 129 5.22 3.96 8.51
N LEU A 130 4.90 2.68 8.34
CA LEU A 130 3.48 2.29 8.29
C LEU A 130 2.83 2.44 9.69
N SER A 131 3.62 2.55 10.75
CA SER A 131 3.26 3.06 12.06
C SER A 131 3.48 4.57 12.19
N SER A 132 4.00 5.24 11.17
CA SER A 132 4.03 6.68 11.11
C SER A 132 2.61 7.21 11.25
N PRO A 133 2.39 8.15 12.13
CA PRO A 133 1.09 8.79 12.18
C PRO A 133 0.79 9.23 10.75
N ARG A 134 -0.35 8.78 10.23
CA ARG A 134 -0.90 9.28 8.98
C ARG A 134 -0.69 10.78 8.98
N ASN A 135 -0.24 11.34 7.88
CA ASN A 135 -0.07 12.79 7.82
C ASN A 135 -1.42 13.49 8.09
N LYS A 136 -1.37 14.78 8.41
CA LYS A 136 -2.57 15.57 8.75
C LYS A 136 -3.72 15.40 7.77
N TYR A 137 -3.44 15.19 6.47
CA TYR A 137 -4.45 15.01 5.43
C TYR A 137 -5.06 13.60 5.46
N GLN A 138 -4.24 12.58 5.63
CA GLN A 138 -4.67 11.18 5.67
C GLN A 138 -5.55 10.86 6.89
N LEU A 139 -5.37 11.60 8.01
CA LEU A 139 -6.21 11.48 9.20
C LEU A 139 -7.64 11.93 8.96
N GLU A 140 -7.85 12.89 8.06
CA GLU A 140 -9.18 13.42 7.74
C GLU A 140 -10.08 12.43 7.01
N HIS A 141 -9.51 11.55 6.19
CA HIS A 141 -10.29 10.59 5.37
C HIS A 141 -10.52 9.24 6.06
N GLY A 142 -9.59 8.79 6.86
CA GLY A 142 -9.70 7.52 7.60
C GLY A 142 -9.43 6.23 6.80
N ALA A 143 -9.65 6.21 5.47
CA ALA A 143 -9.45 5.04 4.61
C ALA A 143 -8.62 5.42 3.37
N VAL A 144 -7.31 5.36 3.49
CA VAL A 144 -6.39 5.69 2.40
C VAL A 144 -5.35 4.58 2.25
N TYR A 145 -4.91 4.35 1.03
CA TYR A 145 -3.78 3.47 0.78
C TYR A 145 -2.45 4.25 0.86
N PRO A 146 -1.31 3.56 1.09
CA PRO A 146 0.00 4.21 1.17
C PRO A 146 0.40 4.86 -0.16
N ILE A 147 1.08 6.02 -0.11
CA ILE A 147 1.65 6.67 -1.31
C ILE A 147 2.57 5.68 -2.05
N LYS A 148 3.36 4.89 -1.32
CA LYS A 148 4.28 3.89 -1.88
C LYS A 148 3.60 2.82 -2.73
N LEU A 149 2.35 2.47 -2.40
CA LEU A 149 1.57 1.58 -3.25
C LEU A 149 1.28 2.22 -4.61
N CYS A 150 0.88 3.50 -4.62
CA CYS A 150 0.68 4.26 -5.87
C CYS A 150 1.97 4.41 -6.66
N GLU A 151 3.07 4.80 -6.00
CA GLU A 151 4.38 4.96 -6.64
C GLU A 151 4.83 3.67 -7.32
N ARG A 152 4.60 2.52 -6.70
CA ARG A 152 4.92 1.21 -7.29
C ARG A 152 4.23 1.04 -8.63
N PHE A 153 2.90 1.21 -8.69
CA PHE A 153 2.14 1.02 -9.92
C PHE A 153 2.42 2.11 -10.96
N ILE A 154 2.66 3.36 -10.53
CA ILE A 154 3.06 4.44 -11.43
C ILE A 154 4.38 4.09 -12.12
N LYS A 155 5.37 3.60 -11.38
CA LYS A 155 6.65 3.15 -11.95
C LYS A 155 6.49 1.95 -12.89
N MET A 156 5.65 0.98 -12.53
CA MET A 156 5.44 -0.23 -13.32
C MET A 156 4.74 0.06 -14.65
N TYR A 157 3.71 0.92 -14.65
CA TYR A 157 2.76 1.01 -15.75
C TYR A 157 2.68 2.36 -16.45
N SER A 158 3.59 3.30 -16.13
CA SER A 158 3.69 4.58 -16.81
C SER A 158 5.13 5.06 -16.95
N ALA A 159 5.40 5.91 -17.95
CA ALA A 159 6.63 6.66 -18.10
C ALA A 159 6.50 8.08 -17.53
N GLU A 160 7.62 8.79 -17.34
CA GLU A 160 7.58 10.22 -17.00
C GLU A 160 6.85 11.01 -18.08
N GLY A 161 6.04 12.00 -17.68
CA GLY A 161 5.19 12.77 -18.56
C GLY A 161 3.90 12.08 -19.01
N ASP A 162 3.67 10.81 -18.65
CA ASP A 162 2.38 10.16 -18.88
C ASP A 162 1.30 10.69 -17.94
N THR A 163 0.04 10.47 -18.32
CA THR A 163 -1.12 10.88 -17.51
C THR A 163 -1.61 9.71 -16.66
N VAL A 164 -1.67 9.93 -15.35
CA VAL A 164 -2.31 9.08 -14.35
C VAL A 164 -3.72 9.61 -14.08
N PHE A 165 -4.67 8.72 -13.85
CA PHE A 165 -6.05 9.06 -13.53
C PHE A 165 -6.54 8.34 -12.28
N ASP A 166 -7.35 9.02 -11.47
CA ASP A 166 -8.04 8.43 -10.32
C ASP A 166 -9.50 8.91 -10.26
N PRO A 167 -10.48 8.06 -10.63
CA PRO A 167 -11.90 8.41 -10.58
C PRO A 167 -12.48 8.55 -9.16
N PHE A 168 -11.76 8.07 -8.12
CA PHE A 168 -12.17 8.15 -6.72
C PHE A 168 -11.03 8.75 -5.88
N LEU A 169 -10.65 9.99 -6.24
CA LEU A 169 -9.42 10.63 -5.78
C LEU A 169 -9.27 10.72 -4.26
N GLY A 170 -10.40 10.84 -3.52
CA GLY A 170 -10.35 11.08 -2.09
C GLY A 170 -9.56 12.33 -1.76
N ILE A 171 -8.60 12.18 -0.87
CA ILE A 171 -7.70 13.28 -0.45
C ILE A 171 -6.46 13.43 -1.34
N GLY A 172 -6.36 12.72 -2.48
CA GLY A 172 -5.32 12.94 -3.48
C GLY A 172 -4.06 12.10 -3.35
N THR A 173 -4.08 10.96 -2.68
CA THR A 173 -2.88 10.11 -2.52
C THR A 173 -2.24 9.74 -3.86
N THR A 174 -3.05 9.34 -4.86
CA THR A 174 -2.59 9.04 -6.22
C THR A 174 -1.95 10.27 -6.89
N MET A 175 -2.54 11.45 -6.68
CA MET A 175 -2.03 12.70 -7.26
C MET A 175 -0.67 13.08 -6.69
N ILE A 176 -0.47 12.95 -5.38
CA ILE A 176 0.81 13.21 -4.73
C ILE A 176 1.89 12.23 -5.24
N ALA A 177 1.56 10.94 -5.36
CA ALA A 177 2.49 9.96 -5.92
C ALA A 177 2.86 10.26 -7.38
N ALA A 178 1.89 10.69 -8.20
CA ALA A 178 2.13 11.10 -9.59
C ALA A 178 3.02 12.34 -9.66
N GLN A 179 2.81 13.31 -8.78
CA GLN A 179 3.61 14.53 -8.67
C GLN A 179 5.08 14.20 -8.33
N GLN A 180 5.29 13.35 -7.32
CA GLN A 180 6.64 12.95 -6.89
C GLN A 180 7.42 12.19 -7.98
N LEU A 181 6.71 11.57 -8.92
CA LEU A 181 7.28 10.77 -10.00
C LEU A 181 7.23 11.45 -11.38
N ASN A 182 6.95 12.75 -11.47
CA ASN A 182 6.88 13.51 -12.71
C ASN A 182 5.85 12.95 -13.73
N ARG A 183 4.65 12.62 -13.26
CA ARG A 183 3.51 12.27 -14.11
C ARG A 183 2.44 13.35 -14.04
N HIS A 184 1.73 13.60 -15.13
CA HIS A 184 0.49 14.35 -15.08
C HIS A 184 -0.55 13.57 -14.29
N CYS A 185 -1.47 14.24 -13.61
CA CYS A 185 -2.56 13.56 -12.95
C CYS A 185 -3.89 14.32 -13.05
N VAL A 186 -4.95 13.55 -13.28
CA VAL A 186 -6.33 14.03 -13.19
C VAL A 186 -7.05 13.15 -12.19
N GLY A 187 -7.88 13.73 -11.32
CA GLY A 187 -8.72 12.98 -10.41
C GLY A 187 -10.08 13.61 -10.23
N THR A 188 -11.10 12.76 -10.07
CA THR A 188 -12.46 13.18 -9.71
C THR A 188 -12.75 12.82 -8.27
N GLU A 189 -13.42 13.70 -7.54
CA GLU A 189 -13.84 13.48 -6.15
C GLU A 189 -15.22 14.08 -5.93
N LEU A 190 -16.17 13.25 -5.49
CA LEU A 190 -17.56 13.66 -5.28
C LEU A 190 -17.69 14.61 -4.07
N ASN A 191 -16.98 14.30 -2.98
CA ASN A 191 -17.06 15.05 -1.74
C ASN A 191 -16.23 16.35 -1.81
N PRO A 192 -16.87 17.55 -1.79
CA PRO A 192 -16.15 18.82 -1.93
C PRO A 192 -15.13 19.06 -0.81
N LYS A 193 -15.37 18.49 0.39
CA LYS A 193 -14.41 18.57 1.49
C LYS A 193 -13.12 17.82 1.15
N PHE A 194 -13.23 16.61 0.59
CA PHE A 194 -12.06 15.81 0.23
C PHE A 194 -11.34 16.40 -0.98
N ALA A 195 -12.06 16.88 -1.97
CA ALA A 195 -11.48 17.60 -3.12
C ALA A 195 -10.66 18.82 -2.65
N LYS A 196 -11.17 19.59 -1.69
CA LYS A 196 -10.44 20.73 -1.08
C LYS A 196 -9.20 20.29 -0.31
N ILE A 197 -9.27 19.20 0.44
CA ILE A 197 -8.11 18.64 1.15
C ILE A 197 -7.04 18.19 0.14
N ALA A 198 -7.45 17.52 -0.94
CA ALA A 198 -6.55 17.08 -2.00
C ALA A 198 -5.84 18.27 -2.65
N GLN A 199 -6.56 19.37 -2.92
CA GLN A 199 -5.97 20.59 -3.46
C GLN A 199 -4.97 21.21 -2.50
N THR A 200 -5.34 21.35 -1.22
CA THR A 200 -4.43 21.90 -0.21
C THR A 200 -3.16 21.07 -0.04
N TRP A 201 -3.29 19.74 -0.08
CA TRP A 201 -2.13 18.84 -0.01
C TRP A 201 -1.24 18.95 -1.24
N LEU A 202 -1.84 19.03 -2.42
CA LEU A 202 -1.10 19.25 -3.66
C LEU A 202 -0.35 20.57 -3.64
N ASP A 203 -0.98 21.66 -3.21
CA ASP A 203 -0.39 22.99 -3.12
C ASP A 203 0.81 23.02 -2.16
N ASP A 204 0.67 22.37 -0.99
CA ASP A 204 1.75 22.24 0.01
C ASP A 204 2.96 21.49 -0.58
N VAL A 205 2.73 20.45 -1.38
CA VAL A 205 3.80 19.66 -1.99
C VAL A 205 4.42 20.39 -3.18
N GLN A 206 3.63 21.04 -4.02
CA GLN A 206 4.12 21.81 -5.17
C GLN A 206 4.99 22.99 -4.76
N GLY A 207 4.74 23.60 -3.60
CA GLY A 207 5.61 24.65 -3.03
C GLY A 207 7.04 24.16 -2.76
N ILE A 208 7.23 22.84 -2.61
CA ILE A 208 8.54 22.20 -2.35
C ILE A 208 9.16 21.65 -3.64
N PHE A 209 8.34 21.09 -4.55
CA PHE A 209 8.76 20.41 -5.78
C PHE A 209 8.07 21.04 -6.99
N SER A 210 8.72 22.00 -7.62
CA SER A 210 8.25 22.56 -8.89
C SER A 210 8.61 21.62 -10.04
N ASN A 211 7.62 21.14 -10.79
CA ASN A 211 7.78 20.41 -12.05
C ASN A 211 6.80 20.93 -13.11
N ASN A 212 7.05 20.66 -14.39
CA ASN A 212 6.22 21.11 -15.51
C ASN A 212 5.01 20.19 -15.77
N MET A 213 4.55 19.44 -14.77
CA MET A 213 3.41 18.53 -14.90
C MET A 213 2.09 19.24 -14.60
N HIS A 214 1.01 18.75 -15.20
CA HIS A 214 -0.34 19.28 -15.01
C HIS A 214 -1.12 18.39 -14.04
N TYR A 215 -1.72 19.02 -13.04
CA TYR A 215 -2.56 18.37 -12.03
C TYR A 215 -3.94 19.00 -12.05
N LYS A 216 -4.98 18.18 -12.16
CA LYS A 216 -6.38 18.63 -12.19
C LYS A 216 -7.21 17.85 -11.21
N ILE A 217 -7.74 18.51 -10.21
CA ILE A 217 -8.73 17.98 -9.28
C ILE A 217 -10.09 18.47 -9.72
N VAL A 218 -11.03 17.54 -9.91
CA VAL A 218 -12.39 17.84 -10.35
C VAL A 218 -13.36 17.43 -9.26
N ASN A 219 -14.06 18.38 -8.67
CA ASN A 219 -15.13 18.07 -7.73
C ASN A 219 -16.40 17.75 -8.52
N ASP A 220 -16.59 16.50 -8.87
CA ASP A 220 -17.73 16.00 -9.64
C ASP A 220 -17.89 14.49 -9.44
N ASP A 221 -19.03 13.97 -9.87
CA ASP A 221 -19.29 12.53 -9.92
C ASP A 221 -18.39 11.87 -10.98
N CYS A 222 -17.73 10.78 -10.60
CA CYS A 222 -16.85 10.03 -11.51
C CYS A 222 -17.60 9.47 -12.74
N ARG A 223 -18.92 9.35 -12.71
CA ARG A 223 -19.75 8.98 -13.86
C ARG A 223 -19.75 10.04 -14.97
N ASN A 224 -19.29 11.25 -14.65
CA ASN A 224 -19.11 12.35 -15.59
C ASN A 224 -17.68 12.42 -16.17
N LEU A 225 -16.85 11.40 -15.94
CA LEU A 225 -15.42 11.45 -16.27
C LEU A 225 -15.13 11.81 -17.75
N LEU A 226 -15.99 11.44 -18.69
CA LEU A 226 -15.83 11.78 -20.12
C LEU A 226 -15.94 13.28 -20.43
N GLN A 227 -16.51 14.08 -19.52
CA GLN A 227 -16.54 15.54 -19.64
C GLN A 227 -15.20 16.17 -19.22
N HIS A 228 -14.41 15.47 -18.43
CA HIS A 228 -13.20 15.98 -17.80
C HIS A 228 -11.91 15.42 -18.38
N VAL A 229 -11.95 14.20 -18.93
CA VAL A 229 -10.82 13.46 -19.47
C VAL A 229 -11.08 13.07 -20.91
N ARG A 230 -10.16 13.45 -21.80
CA ARG A 230 -10.27 13.14 -23.23
C ARG A 230 -9.98 11.67 -23.51
N LYS A 231 -10.62 11.14 -24.55
CA LYS A 231 -10.36 9.80 -25.10
C LYS A 231 -8.86 9.56 -25.34
N ASP A 232 -8.38 8.34 -25.02
CA ASP A 232 -7.03 7.86 -25.28
C ASP A 232 -5.90 8.76 -24.72
N LYS A 233 -6.11 9.39 -23.55
CA LYS A 233 -5.12 10.26 -22.88
C LYS A 233 -4.48 9.64 -21.64
N VAL A 234 -5.17 8.73 -20.97
CA VAL A 234 -4.70 8.10 -19.74
C VAL A 234 -3.79 6.93 -20.05
N GLN A 235 -2.61 6.91 -19.47
CA GLN A 235 -1.69 5.77 -19.52
C GLN A 235 -1.99 4.78 -18.40
N LEU A 236 -2.32 5.28 -17.22
CA LEU A 236 -2.55 4.48 -16.05
C LEU A 236 -3.69 5.06 -15.21
N THR A 237 -4.65 4.21 -14.84
CA THR A 237 -5.58 4.49 -13.75
C THR A 237 -5.13 3.74 -12.51
N ILE A 238 -5.10 4.43 -11.36
CA ILE A 238 -4.95 3.81 -10.04
C ILE A 238 -6.07 4.32 -9.16
N THR A 239 -6.83 3.41 -8.58
CA THR A 239 -7.99 3.81 -7.80
C THR A 239 -8.43 2.77 -6.78
N SER A 240 -9.23 3.22 -5.80
CA SER A 240 -9.95 2.36 -4.86
C SER A 240 -11.39 2.85 -4.77
N PRO A 241 -12.35 2.12 -5.34
CA PRO A 241 -13.75 2.52 -5.32
C PRO A 241 -14.34 2.43 -3.91
N PRO A 242 -15.47 3.09 -3.64
CA PRO A 242 -16.24 2.82 -2.43
C PRO A 242 -16.69 1.35 -2.38
N TYR A 243 -17.16 0.90 -1.23
CA TYR A 243 -17.51 -0.52 -1.01
C TYR A 243 -19.03 -0.69 -0.81
N ALA A 244 -19.83 -0.28 -1.78
CA ALA A 244 -21.29 -0.37 -1.69
C ALA A 244 -21.82 0.11 -0.32
N ASP A 245 -22.94 -0.39 0.13
CA ASP A 245 -23.50 -0.09 1.46
C ASP A 245 -22.75 -0.75 2.64
N PHE A 246 -21.63 -1.45 2.36
CA PHE A 246 -20.83 -2.17 3.36
C PHE A 246 -20.32 -1.25 4.48
N ILE A 247 -19.88 -0.03 4.15
CA ILE A 247 -19.35 0.91 5.15
C ILE A 247 -20.45 1.31 6.13
N GLN A 248 -21.66 1.62 5.63
CA GLN A 248 -22.80 1.96 6.49
C GLN A 248 -23.20 0.78 7.39
N LYS A 249 -23.23 -0.43 6.84
CA LYS A 249 -23.51 -1.65 7.58
C LYS A 249 -22.44 -1.91 8.64
N SER A 250 -21.16 -1.79 8.29
CA SER A 250 -20.05 -1.97 9.22
C SER A 250 -20.04 -0.96 10.37
N LEU A 251 -20.42 0.29 10.12
CA LEU A 251 -20.51 1.32 11.16
C LEU A 251 -21.66 1.02 12.14
N LYS A 252 -22.83 0.58 11.64
CA LYS A 252 -23.97 0.18 12.47
C LYS A 252 -23.64 -1.05 13.32
N ASP A 253 -22.97 -2.05 12.75
CA ASP A 253 -22.59 -3.27 13.47
C ASP A 253 -21.53 -2.99 14.55
N ARG A 254 -20.57 -2.11 14.30
CA ARG A 254 -19.58 -1.69 15.32
C ARG A 254 -20.24 -1.00 16.52
N ALA A 255 -21.25 -0.19 16.29
CA ALA A 255 -21.99 0.46 17.38
C ALA A 255 -22.75 -0.53 18.27
N THR A 256 -23.14 -1.69 17.74
CA THR A 256 -23.91 -2.71 18.46
C THR A 256 -23.06 -3.82 19.05
N VAL A 257 -22.00 -4.26 18.38
CA VAL A 257 -21.21 -5.46 18.75
C VAL A 257 -20.07 -5.15 19.72
N HIS A 258 -19.57 -3.91 19.77
CA HIS A 258 -18.39 -3.57 20.58
C HIS A 258 -18.63 -3.34 22.08
N LYS A 259 -19.82 -3.55 22.59
CA LYS A 259 -20.05 -3.55 24.05
C LYS A 259 -19.42 -4.74 24.79
N THR A 260 -18.99 -5.78 24.09
CA THR A 260 -18.45 -7.03 24.65
C THR A 260 -17.02 -7.37 24.20
N SER A 261 -16.31 -6.47 23.50
CA SER A 261 -14.93 -6.71 23.07
C SER A 261 -13.97 -6.58 24.25
N ILE A 262 -13.29 -7.67 24.60
CA ILE A 262 -12.23 -7.77 25.63
C ILE A 262 -11.01 -6.86 25.30
N ILE A 263 -10.96 -6.29 24.10
CA ILE A 263 -9.84 -5.45 23.64
C ILE A 263 -10.39 -4.08 23.25
N GLN A 264 -10.60 -3.24 24.23
CA GLN A 264 -10.74 -1.80 24.00
C GLN A 264 -9.38 -1.22 23.66
N HIS A 265 -9.23 -0.73 22.43
CA HIS A 265 -8.12 0.13 22.07
C HIS A 265 -8.64 1.44 21.50
N GLU A 266 -8.10 2.51 22.04
CA GLU A 266 -8.43 3.92 21.78
C GLU A 266 -8.18 4.42 20.37
N ASN A 267 -7.68 3.59 19.46
CA ASN A 267 -7.53 3.95 18.06
C ASN A 267 -8.77 3.49 17.26
N ASN A 268 -9.87 4.15 17.48
CA ASN A 268 -10.97 4.21 16.54
C ASN A 268 -10.47 4.86 15.25
N SER A 269 -10.03 4.07 14.30
CA SER A 269 -10.04 4.51 12.91
C SER A 269 -11.51 4.75 12.58
N SER A 270 -11.94 5.98 12.71
CA SER A 270 -13.28 6.42 12.34
C SER A 270 -13.38 6.37 10.83
N VAL A 271 -13.67 5.18 10.29
CA VAL A 271 -14.14 5.07 8.91
C VAL A 271 -15.46 5.84 8.88
N LYS A 272 -15.39 7.05 8.38
CA LYS A 272 -16.57 7.90 8.18
C LYS A 272 -17.21 7.49 6.86
N GLN A 273 -18.53 7.65 6.77
CA GLN A 273 -19.23 7.58 5.50
C GLN A 273 -18.58 8.57 4.52
N TYR A 274 -18.28 8.11 3.31
CA TYR A 274 -17.55 8.92 2.32
C TYR A 274 -18.33 10.14 1.88
N SER A 275 -19.66 10.00 1.70
CA SER A 275 -20.55 11.08 1.32
C SER A 275 -21.93 10.85 1.95
N GLN A 276 -22.69 11.92 2.15
CA GLN A 276 -24.12 11.91 2.50
C GLN A 276 -24.99 12.27 1.28
N GLU A 277 -24.38 12.43 0.12
CA GLU A 277 -25.08 12.75 -1.12
C GLU A 277 -26.00 11.59 -1.54
N GLU A 278 -27.24 11.89 -1.87
CA GLU A 278 -28.21 10.88 -2.33
C GLU A 278 -27.73 10.15 -3.60
N ASN A 279 -26.94 10.82 -4.41
CA ASN A 279 -26.40 10.29 -5.66
C ASN A 279 -25.10 9.46 -5.48
N ASP A 280 -24.61 9.30 -4.25
CA ASP A 280 -23.42 8.46 -3.98
C ASP A 280 -23.78 7.00 -4.18
N PHE A 281 -23.37 6.44 -5.33
CA PHE A 281 -23.61 5.03 -5.65
C PHE A 281 -22.87 4.07 -4.69
N GLY A 282 -21.90 4.55 -3.91
CA GLY A 282 -21.31 3.80 -2.80
C GLY A 282 -22.29 3.45 -1.68
N ASN A 283 -23.51 4.00 -1.72
CA ASN A 283 -24.61 3.68 -0.81
C ASN A 283 -25.59 2.64 -1.39
N LEU A 284 -25.44 2.24 -2.65
CA LEU A 284 -26.31 1.27 -3.32
C LEU A 284 -26.11 -0.16 -2.81
N PRO A 285 -27.13 -1.03 -2.91
CA PRO A 285 -26.96 -2.46 -2.78
C PRO A 285 -25.90 -3.00 -3.75
N TYR A 286 -25.24 -4.08 -3.37
CA TYR A 286 -24.07 -4.59 -4.11
C TYR A 286 -24.33 -4.85 -5.62
N PRO A 287 -25.41 -5.47 -6.07
CA PRO A 287 -25.66 -5.68 -7.49
C PRO A 287 -25.76 -4.35 -8.30
N GLU A 288 -26.49 -3.37 -7.76
CA GLU A 288 -26.66 -2.08 -8.36
C GLU A 288 -25.37 -1.25 -8.36
N PHE A 289 -24.62 -1.35 -7.27
CA PHE A 289 -23.27 -0.80 -7.15
C PHE A 289 -22.33 -1.36 -8.24
N LEU A 290 -22.34 -2.67 -8.46
CA LEU A 290 -21.49 -3.32 -9.46
C LEU A 290 -21.83 -2.85 -10.89
N GLU A 291 -23.10 -2.58 -11.20
CA GLU A 291 -23.50 -1.99 -12.49
C GLU A 291 -22.93 -0.57 -12.65
N GLN A 292 -22.91 0.26 -11.59
CA GLN A 292 -22.27 1.58 -11.66
C GLN A 292 -20.76 1.45 -11.88
N ILE A 293 -20.10 0.53 -11.18
CA ILE A 293 -18.67 0.25 -11.41
C ILE A 293 -18.40 -0.17 -12.85
N LYS A 294 -19.27 -0.96 -13.44
CA LYS A 294 -19.15 -1.40 -14.84
C LYS A 294 -19.24 -0.23 -15.83
N LEU A 295 -20.13 0.74 -15.58
CA LEU A 295 -20.20 1.97 -16.38
C LEU A 295 -18.91 2.77 -16.28
N ILE A 296 -18.36 2.94 -15.06
CA ILE A 296 -17.10 3.64 -14.85
C ILE A 296 -15.93 2.90 -15.52
N LEU A 297 -15.90 1.56 -15.45
CA LEU A 297 -14.89 0.74 -16.15
C LEU A 297 -14.96 0.95 -17.67
N LYS A 298 -16.17 1.05 -18.24
CA LYS A 298 -16.36 1.33 -19.66
C LYS A 298 -15.82 2.70 -20.03
N ASP A 299 -16.14 3.73 -19.28
CA ASP A 299 -15.68 5.09 -19.55
C ASP A 299 -14.18 5.23 -19.32
N ASN A 300 -13.66 4.58 -18.30
CA ASN A 300 -12.23 4.45 -18.04
C ASN A 300 -11.50 3.78 -19.24
N TYR A 301 -12.10 2.74 -19.83
CA TYR A 301 -11.57 2.12 -21.05
C TYR A 301 -11.47 3.12 -22.21
N ILE A 302 -12.49 3.97 -22.38
CA ILE A 302 -12.52 4.99 -23.46
C ILE A 302 -11.38 5.98 -23.31
N VAL A 303 -11.11 6.48 -22.09
CA VAL A 303 -10.08 7.50 -21.86
C VAL A 303 -8.67 6.93 -21.81
N THR A 304 -8.53 5.63 -21.61
CA THR A 304 -7.23 4.96 -21.53
C THR A 304 -6.62 4.75 -22.92
N LYS A 305 -5.33 5.00 -23.08
CA LYS A 305 -4.56 4.74 -24.32
C LYS A 305 -4.54 3.24 -24.66
N ALA A 306 -4.40 2.90 -25.92
CA ALA A 306 -4.06 1.54 -26.32
C ALA A 306 -2.73 1.11 -25.69
N GLY A 307 -2.71 -0.04 -25.02
CA GLY A 307 -1.58 -0.54 -24.23
C GLY A 307 -1.51 0.02 -22.80
N GLY A 308 -2.41 0.94 -22.41
CA GLY A 308 -2.50 1.49 -21.06
C GLY A 308 -3.14 0.51 -20.06
N TYR A 309 -3.03 0.86 -18.78
CA TYR A 309 -3.38 -0.01 -17.66
C TYR A 309 -4.38 0.65 -16.72
N SER A 310 -5.10 -0.17 -15.95
CA SER A 310 -6.00 0.28 -14.89
C SER A 310 -5.87 -0.65 -13.69
N CYS A 311 -5.44 -0.12 -12.54
CA CYS A 311 -5.18 -0.83 -11.29
C CYS A 311 -6.24 -0.44 -10.26
N TRP A 312 -7.03 -1.40 -9.82
CA TRP A 312 -8.14 -1.21 -8.88
C TRP A 312 -7.83 -1.89 -7.56
N VAL A 313 -7.62 -1.11 -6.51
CA VAL A 313 -7.37 -1.61 -5.16
C VAL A 313 -8.70 -1.89 -4.49
N VAL A 314 -9.04 -3.14 -4.32
CA VAL A 314 -10.33 -3.59 -3.78
C VAL A 314 -10.13 -4.60 -2.65
N LYS A 315 -11.20 -4.84 -1.91
CA LYS A 315 -11.24 -5.81 -0.84
C LYS A 315 -12.51 -6.62 -0.93
N ASP A 316 -12.38 -7.92 -0.78
CA ASP A 316 -13.53 -8.79 -0.56
C ASP A 316 -14.05 -8.61 0.86
N TYR A 317 -15.31 -8.89 1.06
CA TYR A 317 -15.95 -8.69 2.35
C TYR A 317 -17.04 -9.73 2.62
N ARG A 318 -17.62 -9.68 3.80
CA ARG A 318 -18.75 -10.53 4.22
C ARG A 318 -19.95 -9.64 4.50
N ASP A 319 -21.10 -10.00 4.01
CA ASP A 319 -22.37 -9.37 4.39
C ASP A 319 -23.14 -10.32 5.30
N THR A 320 -22.69 -10.41 6.55
CA THR A 320 -23.26 -11.32 7.55
C THR A 320 -24.71 -10.99 7.88
N LYS A 321 -25.12 -9.72 7.74
CA LYS A 321 -26.50 -9.28 7.96
C LYS A 321 -27.46 -9.91 6.95
N ASN A 322 -27.06 -9.97 5.70
CA ASN A 322 -27.82 -10.59 4.62
C ASN A 322 -27.49 -12.08 4.45
N LYS A 323 -26.76 -12.68 5.43
CA LYS A 323 -26.32 -14.08 5.41
C LYS A 323 -25.47 -14.44 4.18
N ILE A 324 -24.76 -13.48 3.61
CA ILE A 324 -23.82 -13.70 2.52
C ILE A 324 -22.42 -13.91 3.13
N PRO A 325 -21.91 -15.14 3.10
CA PRO A 325 -20.67 -15.48 3.80
C PRO A 325 -19.45 -14.84 3.15
N TYR A 326 -19.51 -14.52 1.86
CA TYR A 326 -18.39 -13.97 1.12
C TYR A 326 -18.86 -13.23 -0.13
N VAL A 327 -18.42 -11.98 -0.31
CA VAL A 327 -18.62 -11.18 -1.51
C VAL A 327 -17.27 -11.04 -2.21
N PRO A 328 -17.06 -11.73 -3.34
CA PRO A 328 -15.78 -11.78 -4.05
C PRO A 328 -15.63 -10.56 -4.98
N PHE A 329 -15.59 -9.35 -4.42
CA PHE A 329 -15.61 -8.12 -5.20
C PHE A 329 -14.47 -8.05 -6.22
N HIS A 330 -13.28 -8.55 -5.90
CA HIS A 330 -12.17 -8.57 -6.86
C HIS A 330 -12.49 -9.40 -8.12
N SER A 331 -13.16 -10.55 -7.95
CA SER A 331 -13.55 -11.42 -9.08
C SER A 331 -14.69 -10.82 -9.90
N ASP A 332 -15.67 -10.20 -9.22
CA ASP A 332 -16.82 -9.57 -9.89
C ASP A 332 -16.35 -8.34 -10.68
N LEU A 333 -15.44 -7.55 -10.11
CA LEU A 333 -14.79 -6.43 -10.78
C LEU A 333 -14.01 -6.90 -12.03
N ALA A 334 -13.25 -8.00 -11.92
CA ALA A 334 -12.50 -8.55 -13.04
C ALA A 334 -13.44 -8.92 -14.20
N ARG A 335 -14.54 -9.63 -13.91
CA ARG A 335 -15.57 -10.00 -14.90
C ARG A 335 -16.22 -8.76 -15.52
N ALA A 336 -16.65 -7.79 -14.71
CA ALA A 336 -17.24 -6.55 -15.18
C ALA A 336 -16.29 -5.77 -16.13
N GLY A 337 -14.98 -5.80 -15.83
CA GLY A 337 -13.97 -5.20 -16.70
C GLY A 337 -13.86 -5.91 -18.06
N GLU A 338 -13.83 -7.24 -18.07
CA GLU A 338 -13.75 -8.01 -19.32
C GLU A 338 -15.00 -7.81 -20.20
N GLU A 339 -16.18 -7.70 -19.59
CA GLU A 339 -17.44 -7.43 -20.32
C GLU A 339 -17.44 -6.09 -21.05
N VAL A 340 -16.67 -5.11 -20.60
CA VAL A 340 -16.57 -3.78 -21.24
C VAL A 340 -15.31 -3.58 -22.08
N GLY A 341 -14.55 -4.65 -22.30
CA GLY A 341 -13.43 -4.69 -23.26
C GLY A 341 -12.04 -4.69 -22.67
N TRP A 342 -11.89 -4.57 -21.36
CA TRP A 342 -10.60 -4.75 -20.71
C TRP A 342 -10.08 -6.18 -20.83
N ARG A 343 -8.76 -6.34 -20.79
CA ARG A 343 -8.15 -7.65 -20.51
C ARG A 343 -7.77 -7.69 -19.05
N TYR A 344 -8.24 -8.69 -18.35
CA TYR A 344 -7.74 -9.03 -17.01
C TYR A 344 -6.27 -9.44 -17.16
N HIS A 345 -5.37 -8.60 -16.65
CA HIS A 345 -3.94 -8.70 -16.91
C HIS A 345 -3.20 -9.37 -15.77
N ASP A 346 -3.52 -9.01 -14.54
CA ASP A 346 -2.85 -9.55 -13.35
C ASP A 346 -3.72 -9.38 -12.10
N LEU A 347 -3.41 -10.19 -11.06
CA LEU A 347 -3.96 -10.06 -9.71
C LEU A 347 -2.81 -9.98 -8.73
N ILE A 348 -2.72 -8.86 -8.03
CA ILE A 348 -1.71 -8.64 -7.01
C ILE A 348 -2.40 -8.64 -5.64
N ILE A 349 -1.81 -9.34 -4.69
CA ILE A 349 -2.30 -9.43 -3.31
C ILE A 349 -1.48 -8.49 -2.44
N TRP A 350 -2.15 -7.58 -1.78
CA TRP A 350 -1.53 -6.77 -0.75
C TRP A 350 -1.83 -7.38 0.62
N ASP A 351 -0.84 -8.05 1.19
CA ASP A 351 -0.92 -8.63 2.53
C ASP A 351 -0.85 -7.51 3.58
N GLN A 352 -1.86 -7.46 4.43
CA GLN A 352 -2.01 -6.52 5.53
C GLN A 352 -2.03 -7.23 6.89
N THR A 353 -1.51 -8.45 6.96
CA THR A 353 -1.55 -9.28 8.18
C THR A 353 -0.86 -8.58 9.36
N GLY A 354 0.26 -7.90 9.12
CA GLY A 354 0.97 -7.13 10.13
C GLY A 354 0.24 -5.88 10.64
N GLN A 355 -0.71 -5.36 9.88
CA GLN A 355 -1.44 -4.12 10.17
C GLN A 355 -2.84 -4.38 10.76
N ARG A 356 -3.38 -5.56 10.55
CA ARG A 356 -4.75 -5.90 10.94
C ARG A 356 -4.77 -6.81 12.16
N ARG A 357 -5.67 -6.53 13.08
CA ARG A 357 -5.90 -7.40 14.22
C ARG A 357 -6.69 -8.61 13.79
N LEU A 358 -6.30 -9.76 14.34
CA LEU A 358 -7.10 -10.96 14.27
C LEU A 358 -8.30 -10.83 15.22
N VAL A 359 -9.48 -11.14 14.72
CA VAL A 359 -10.73 -11.12 15.48
C VAL A 359 -11.45 -12.45 15.36
N LEU A 360 -12.21 -12.82 16.39
CA LEU A 360 -13.02 -14.03 16.38
C LEU A 360 -14.32 -13.76 15.61
N LEU A 361 -14.31 -14.07 14.32
CA LEU A 361 -15.45 -13.85 13.44
C LEU A 361 -16.44 -15.02 13.53
N GLY A 362 -17.45 -14.85 14.38
CA GLY A 362 -18.53 -15.82 14.53
C GLY A 362 -18.16 -17.12 15.25
N TYR A 363 -16.95 -17.25 15.78
CA TYR A 363 -16.53 -18.41 16.58
C TYR A 363 -17.33 -18.48 17.91
N PRO A 364 -17.77 -19.66 18.38
CA PRO A 364 -17.58 -20.99 17.76
C PRO A 364 -18.68 -21.41 16.78
N SER A 365 -19.72 -20.60 16.59
CA SER A 365 -20.90 -20.97 15.80
C SER A 365 -20.67 -20.94 14.30
N VAL A 366 -19.82 -20.00 13.82
CA VAL A 366 -19.45 -19.84 12.42
C VAL A 366 -17.93 -19.68 12.35
N LEU A 367 -17.27 -20.50 11.54
CA LEU A 367 -15.81 -20.56 11.44
C LEU A 367 -15.30 -19.71 10.27
N TYR A 368 -15.40 -18.38 10.41
CA TYR A 368 -14.88 -17.46 9.40
C TYR A 368 -13.41 -17.14 9.62
N THR A 369 -12.65 -17.13 8.55
CA THR A 369 -11.27 -16.63 8.54
C THR A 369 -11.22 -15.11 8.54
N ASN A 370 -10.14 -14.52 9.08
CA ASN A 370 -9.89 -13.09 8.94
C ASN A 370 -9.51 -12.75 7.50
N GLN A 371 -9.97 -11.58 7.04
CA GLN A 371 -9.64 -11.05 5.71
C GLN A 371 -8.55 -9.99 5.85
N ASN A 372 -7.30 -10.44 5.76
CA ASN A 372 -6.12 -9.63 6.05
C ASN A 372 -5.43 -9.09 4.80
N CYS A 373 -6.01 -9.27 3.62
CA CYS A 373 -5.46 -8.78 2.37
C CYS A 373 -6.43 -7.83 1.65
N SER A 374 -5.86 -7.04 0.77
CA SER A 374 -6.56 -6.36 -0.32
C SER A 374 -6.06 -6.91 -1.64
N PHE A 375 -6.84 -6.76 -2.69
CA PHE A 375 -6.54 -7.22 -4.02
C PHE A 375 -6.32 -6.01 -4.93
N ILE A 376 -5.34 -6.09 -5.81
CA ILE A 376 -5.19 -5.14 -6.88
C ILE A 376 -5.50 -5.86 -8.19
N VAL A 377 -6.67 -5.57 -8.74
CA VAL A 377 -7.09 -6.06 -10.04
C VAL A 377 -6.46 -5.18 -11.10
N VAL A 378 -5.62 -5.77 -11.94
CA VAL A 378 -4.92 -5.05 -13.00
C VAL A 378 -5.55 -5.38 -14.34
N PHE A 379 -6.01 -4.34 -15.03
CA PHE A 379 -6.50 -4.42 -16.38
C PHE A 379 -5.52 -3.82 -17.37
N ARG A 380 -5.59 -4.28 -18.61
CA ARG A 380 -4.86 -3.72 -19.75
C ARG A 380 -5.78 -3.48 -20.93
N LYS A 381 -5.71 -2.30 -21.55
CA LYS A 381 -6.33 -2.04 -22.83
C LYS A 381 -5.47 -2.60 -23.95
N VAL A 382 -5.94 -3.63 -24.63
CA VAL A 382 -5.22 -4.19 -25.78
C VAL A 382 -5.41 -3.28 -27.00
N LYS A 383 -4.44 -3.29 -27.89
CA LYS A 383 -4.50 -2.54 -29.14
C LYS A 383 -5.63 -3.07 -30.04
#